data_d1cc3ffab7c565f76b16ee632298c0d0
#
_entry.id   d1cc3ffab7c565f76b16ee632298c0d0
#
_cell.length_a   1.000
_cell.length_b   1.000
_cell.length_c   1.000
_cell.angle_alpha   90.00
_cell.angle_beta   90.00
_cell.angle_gamma   90.00
#
_symmetry.space_group_name_H-M   'P 1'
#
loop_
_entity.id
_entity.type
_entity.pdbx_description
1 polymer ?
#
loop_
_entity_poly.entity_id
_entity_poly.type
_entity_poly.pdbx_seq_one_letter_code
_entity_poly.pdbx_strand_id
1 'polypeptide(L)'
;MFIKNYSLVVGKKVLLKETELAFEKGKINHILGRNGSGKSQLAKDFLLNGGRNFSSDISSNTLIISSYSNLPRELTINDFHKVIPWKLSKEIYDLLDIKSIDSSIKLKHLSDGQNQKVKLYVLLSLNKDIIILDEITNALDKTTVGEIHLFLQNYIDNHPDKIIINISHDISDIRLLIGNYFVIDNQKLNKVPSSEHAIKWYLGEE
;
A
#
# COMPACT_ATOMS: atom_id res chain seq x y z
N MET A 1 10.75 10.47 3.50
CA MET A 1 10.25 10.69 4.87
C MET A 1 11.21 10.03 5.84
N PHE A 2 11.56 10.70 6.94
CA PHE A 2 12.50 10.17 7.91
C PHE A 2 12.02 10.45 9.34
N ILE A 3 11.87 9.41 10.16
CA ILE A 3 11.39 9.48 11.55
C ILE A 3 12.36 8.71 12.41
N LYS A 4 12.97 9.39 13.39
CA LYS A 4 13.90 8.79 14.35
C LYS A 4 13.19 8.28 15.59
N ASN A 5 13.78 7.29 16.24
CA ASN A 5 13.36 6.78 17.54
C ASN A 5 11.90 6.35 17.60
N TYR A 6 11.38 5.82 16.48
CA TYR A 6 10.00 5.35 16.40
C TYR A 6 9.82 4.08 17.23
N SER A 7 8.75 4.06 18.01
CA SER A 7 8.36 2.88 18.79
C SER A 7 6.87 2.60 18.62
N LEU A 8 6.53 1.34 18.41
CA LEU A 8 5.15 0.88 18.25
C LEU A 8 4.81 -0.09 19.37
N VAL A 9 3.83 0.29 20.19
CA VAL A 9 3.35 -0.52 21.32
C VAL A 9 1.84 -0.75 21.15
N VAL A 10 1.42 -2.00 21.26
CA VAL A 10 0.00 -2.38 21.20
C VAL A 10 -0.37 -3.13 22.48
N GLY A 11 -1.18 -2.51 23.31
CA GLY A 11 -1.46 -2.98 24.66
C GLY A 11 -0.17 -3.04 25.49
N LYS A 12 0.25 -4.25 25.89
CA LYS A 12 1.51 -4.49 26.62
C LYS A 12 2.66 -4.96 25.73
N LYS A 13 2.41 -5.19 24.43
CA LYS A 13 3.40 -5.75 23.49
C LYS A 13 4.12 -4.64 22.74
N VAL A 14 5.45 -4.60 22.86
CA VAL A 14 6.32 -3.77 22.03
C VAL A 14 6.55 -4.50 20.72
N LEU A 15 6.11 -3.89 19.60
CA LEU A 15 6.27 -4.44 18.25
C LEU A 15 7.50 -3.86 17.55
N LEU A 16 7.71 -2.54 17.70
CA LEU A 16 8.94 -1.85 17.26
C LEU A 16 9.47 -1.00 18.43
N LYS A 17 10.78 -0.92 18.56
CA LYS A 17 11.44 -0.21 19.67
C LYS A 17 12.56 0.66 19.13
N GLU A 18 12.45 1.99 19.29
CA GLU A 18 13.50 2.96 18.95
C GLU A 18 14.14 2.72 17.56
N THR A 19 13.31 2.45 16.56
CA THR A 19 13.75 2.20 15.18
C THR A 19 13.69 3.48 14.34
N GLU A 20 14.37 3.48 13.20
CA GLU A 20 14.23 4.53 12.19
C GLU A 20 13.26 4.10 11.11
N LEU A 21 12.37 5.02 10.70
CA LEU A 21 11.54 4.84 9.51
C LEU A 21 12.07 5.79 8.43
N ALA A 22 12.69 5.20 7.39
CA ALA A 22 13.36 5.96 6.32
C ALA A 22 12.78 5.55 4.95
N PHE A 23 11.59 6.08 4.62
CA PHE A 23 10.92 5.79 3.36
C PHE A 23 11.22 6.86 2.31
N GLU A 24 11.64 6.43 1.13
CA GLU A 24 12.02 7.31 0.03
C GLU A 24 10.81 7.68 -0.83
N LYS A 25 10.76 8.94 -1.26
CA LYS A 25 9.80 9.43 -2.26
C LYS A 25 10.13 8.89 -3.64
N GLY A 26 9.12 8.78 -4.50
CA GLY A 26 9.27 8.25 -5.85
C GLY A 26 9.74 6.80 -5.89
N LYS A 27 9.51 6.05 -4.79
CA LYS A 27 9.87 4.65 -4.67
C LYS A 27 8.78 3.85 -3.97
N ILE A 28 8.69 2.58 -4.33
CA ILE A 28 7.94 1.60 -3.55
C ILE A 28 8.85 1.11 -2.42
N ASN A 29 8.41 1.26 -1.18
CA ASN A 29 9.14 0.84 0.01
C ASN A 29 8.47 -0.43 0.55
N HIS A 30 9.07 -1.59 0.31
CA HIS A 30 8.53 -2.88 0.73
C HIS A 30 8.86 -3.16 2.19
N ILE A 31 7.87 -3.59 2.96
CA ILE A 31 8.06 -4.05 4.35
C ILE A 31 7.70 -5.52 4.45
N LEU A 32 8.69 -6.34 4.76
CA LEU A 32 8.54 -7.75 5.07
C LEU A 32 8.66 -7.99 6.57
N GLY A 33 8.06 -9.06 7.04
CA GLY A 33 8.14 -9.45 8.44
C GLY A 33 7.27 -10.66 8.72
N ARG A 34 7.64 -11.44 9.70
CA ARG A 34 6.87 -12.61 10.13
C ARG A 34 5.48 -12.20 10.59
N ASN A 35 4.54 -13.15 10.61
CA ASN A 35 3.21 -12.89 11.13
C ASN A 35 3.28 -12.40 12.58
N GLY A 36 2.51 -11.35 12.88
CA GLY A 36 2.53 -10.71 14.21
C GLY A 36 3.74 -9.81 14.50
N SER A 37 4.59 -9.51 13.51
CA SER A 37 5.73 -8.57 13.67
C SER A 37 5.30 -7.10 13.77
N GLY A 38 4.05 -6.77 13.42
CA GLY A 38 3.53 -5.41 13.57
C GLY A 38 3.32 -4.64 12.26
N LYS A 39 3.48 -5.25 11.08
CA LYS A 39 3.32 -4.58 9.77
C LYS A 39 2.01 -3.80 9.64
N SER A 40 0.87 -4.48 9.79
CA SER A 40 -0.45 -3.83 9.68
C SER A 40 -0.74 -2.87 10.85
N GLN A 41 -0.10 -3.07 12.01
CA GLN A 41 -0.19 -2.11 13.11
C GLN A 41 0.63 -0.85 12.81
N LEU A 42 1.80 -0.98 12.19
CA LEU A 42 2.56 0.16 11.69
C LEU A 42 1.73 0.95 10.67
N ALA A 43 1.10 0.28 9.70
CA ALA A 43 0.20 0.94 8.76
C ALA A 43 -0.91 1.73 9.47
N LYS A 44 -1.60 1.10 10.43
CA LYS A 44 -2.67 1.76 11.21
C LYS A 44 -2.15 2.95 12.02
N ASP A 45 -0.93 2.86 12.56
CA ASP A 45 -0.35 3.94 13.36
C ASP A 45 -0.10 5.20 12.51
N PHE A 46 0.29 5.06 11.24
CA PHE A 46 0.39 6.18 10.30
C PHE A 46 -0.91 6.99 10.21
N LEU A 47 -2.06 6.33 10.22
CA LEU A 47 -3.37 6.98 10.09
C LEU A 47 -3.93 7.46 11.44
N LEU A 48 -3.79 6.65 12.50
CA LEU A 48 -4.51 6.83 13.76
C LEU A 48 -3.69 7.50 14.87
N ASN A 49 -2.40 7.68 14.68
CA ASN A 49 -1.47 8.11 15.73
C ASN A 49 -1.76 9.51 16.31
N GLY A 50 -2.49 10.34 15.61
CA GLY A 50 -2.94 11.63 16.15
C GLY A 50 -1.81 12.53 16.68
N GLY A 51 -0.59 12.43 16.15
CA GLY A 51 0.55 13.26 16.51
C GLY A 51 1.40 12.74 17.68
N ARG A 52 1.27 11.48 18.07
CA ARG A 52 2.12 10.89 19.13
C ARG A 52 3.53 10.56 18.62
N ASN A 53 3.65 9.83 17.50
CA ASN A 53 4.92 9.52 16.85
C ASN A 53 5.09 10.28 15.52
N PHE A 54 3.98 10.69 14.90
CA PHE A 54 3.92 11.41 13.64
C PHE A 54 3.35 12.80 13.82
N SER A 55 3.74 13.74 12.96
CA SER A 55 3.03 15.01 12.86
C SER A 55 1.61 14.80 12.31
N SER A 56 0.68 15.71 12.63
CA SER A 56 -0.67 15.69 12.07
C SER A 56 -0.68 15.69 10.54
N ASP A 57 0.32 16.33 9.93
CA ASP A 57 0.45 16.38 8.45
C ASP A 57 0.71 15.02 7.84
N ILE A 58 1.51 14.16 8.49
CA ILE A 58 1.74 12.78 8.02
C ILE A 58 0.41 12.01 8.04
N SER A 59 -0.31 12.05 9.18
CA SER A 59 -1.56 11.29 9.30
C SER A 59 -2.63 11.78 8.34
N SER A 60 -2.79 13.11 8.18
CA SER A 60 -3.78 13.69 7.27
C SER A 60 -3.49 13.43 5.79
N ASN A 61 -2.20 13.21 5.44
CA ASN A 61 -1.75 12.90 4.09
C ASN A 61 -1.48 11.40 3.85
N THR A 62 -1.91 10.54 4.77
CA THR A 62 -1.80 9.08 4.63
C THR A 62 -3.09 8.47 4.14
N LEU A 63 -2.97 7.53 3.22
CA LEU A 63 -4.02 6.64 2.73
C LEU A 63 -3.59 5.19 2.99
N ILE A 64 -4.50 4.38 3.51
CA ILE A 64 -4.29 2.93 3.61
C ILE A 64 -5.27 2.23 2.69
N ILE A 65 -4.75 1.36 1.83
CA ILE A 65 -5.52 0.44 0.99
C ILE A 65 -5.19 -0.98 1.46
N SER A 66 -6.20 -1.69 1.93
CA SER A 66 -6.04 -3.04 2.47
C SER A 66 -7.19 -3.93 2.03
N SER A 67 -7.16 -5.20 2.38
CA SER A 67 -8.28 -6.13 2.20
C SER A 67 -9.55 -5.65 2.94
N TYR A 68 -9.39 -4.84 4.00
CA TYR A 68 -10.51 -4.28 4.79
C TYR A 68 -10.98 -2.92 4.28
N SER A 69 -10.30 -2.30 3.33
CA SER A 69 -10.72 -1.04 2.70
C SER A 69 -11.82 -1.34 1.69
N ASN A 70 -13.08 -1.34 2.12
CA ASN A 70 -14.20 -1.68 1.27
C ASN A 70 -14.92 -0.44 0.76
N LEU A 71 -15.21 -0.42 -0.55
CA LEU A 71 -16.14 0.53 -1.13
C LEU A 71 -17.59 0.07 -0.91
N PRO A 72 -18.57 0.98 -0.87
CA PRO A 72 -19.99 0.63 -0.77
C PRO A 72 -20.41 -0.25 -1.95
N ARG A 73 -20.79 -1.48 -1.68
CA ARG A 73 -21.03 -2.53 -2.70
C ARG A 73 -22.24 -2.27 -3.60
N GLU A 74 -23.16 -1.39 -3.21
CA GLU A 74 -24.34 -1.01 -4.00
C GLU A 74 -24.08 0.11 -5.00
N LEU A 75 -22.92 0.79 -4.91
CA LEU A 75 -22.52 1.83 -5.85
C LEU A 75 -21.95 1.24 -7.13
N THR A 76 -21.93 2.06 -8.16
CA THR A 76 -21.37 1.81 -9.48
C THR A 76 -20.16 2.70 -9.72
N ILE A 77 -19.35 2.43 -10.76
CA ILE A 77 -18.26 3.34 -11.18
C ILE A 77 -18.84 4.71 -11.56
N ASN A 78 -20.02 4.74 -12.20
CA ASN A 78 -20.71 5.98 -12.55
C ASN A 78 -21.03 6.86 -11.33
N ASP A 79 -21.31 6.25 -10.17
CA ASP A 79 -21.57 7.02 -8.95
C ASP A 79 -20.30 7.68 -8.42
N PHE A 80 -19.16 7.02 -8.51
CA PHE A 80 -17.86 7.61 -8.17
C PHE A 80 -17.46 8.73 -9.13
N HIS A 81 -17.74 8.62 -10.42
CA HIS A 81 -17.47 9.67 -11.41
C HIS A 81 -18.20 10.99 -11.10
N LYS A 82 -19.32 10.95 -10.37
CA LYS A 82 -20.04 12.16 -9.96
C LYS A 82 -19.33 12.95 -8.87
N VAL A 83 -18.47 12.29 -8.07
CA VAL A 83 -17.82 12.88 -6.89
C VAL A 83 -16.30 12.99 -7.02
N ILE A 84 -15.67 12.19 -7.86
CA ILE A 84 -14.23 12.22 -8.10
C ILE A 84 -13.93 13.21 -9.23
N PRO A 85 -13.09 14.24 -8.99
CA PRO A 85 -12.68 15.16 -10.05
C PRO A 85 -11.91 14.44 -11.16
N TRP A 86 -12.42 14.49 -12.39
CA TRP A 86 -11.82 13.80 -13.54
C TRP A 86 -10.34 14.15 -13.76
N LYS A 87 -9.97 15.40 -13.52
CA LYS A 87 -8.58 15.87 -13.63
C LYS A 87 -7.61 15.09 -12.73
N LEU A 88 -8.05 14.64 -11.56
CA LEU A 88 -7.22 13.91 -10.59
C LEU A 88 -7.23 12.40 -10.83
N SER A 89 -8.24 11.89 -11.50
CA SER A 89 -8.48 10.45 -11.61
C SER A 89 -8.23 9.87 -13.00
N LYS A 90 -8.14 10.71 -14.04
CA LYS A 90 -8.00 10.26 -15.43
C LYS A 90 -6.81 9.33 -15.64
N GLU A 91 -5.65 9.70 -15.13
CA GLU A 91 -4.44 8.88 -15.26
C GLU A 91 -4.62 7.50 -14.65
N ILE A 92 -5.13 7.45 -13.41
CA ILE A 92 -5.38 6.19 -12.69
C ILE A 92 -6.42 5.35 -13.43
N TYR A 93 -7.46 6.01 -13.95
CA TYR A 93 -8.52 5.38 -14.76
C TYR A 93 -7.95 4.70 -16.01
N ASP A 94 -7.05 5.40 -16.73
CA ASP A 94 -6.42 4.90 -17.94
C ASP A 94 -5.41 3.79 -17.64
N LEU A 95 -4.54 3.97 -16.61
CA LEU A 95 -3.52 3.00 -16.24
C LEU A 95 -4.10 1.67 -15.69
N LEU A 96 -5.24 1.71 -15.00
CA LEU A 96 -5.94 0.53 -14.48
C LEU A 96 -6.91 -0.09 -15.50
N ASP A 97 -7.01 0.50 -16.70
CA ASP A 97 -8.00 0.10 -17.73
C ASP A 97 -9.43 -0.01 -17.18
N ILE A 98 -9.82 0.97 -16.36
CA ILE A 98 -11.17 0.98 -15.75
C ILE A 98 -12.27 1.05 -16.84
N LYS A 99 -11.95 1.61 -18.01
CA LYS A 99 -12.88 1.67 -19.15
C LYS A 99 -13.35 0.29 -19.66
N SER A 100 -12.58 -0.78 -19.42
CA SER A 100 -12.95 -2.15 -19.78
C SER A 100 -14.03 -2.74 -18.86
N ILE A 101 -14.32 -2.08 -17.74
CA ILE A 101 -15.34 -2.50 -16.77
C ILE A 101 -16.61 -1.71 -17.03
N ASP A 102 -17.75 -2.40 -17.20
CA ASP A 102 -19.05 -1.73 -17.37
C ASP A 102 -19.37 -0.87 -16.14
N SER A 103 -19.35 0.45 -16.38
CA SER A 103 -19.49 1.46 -15.31
C SER A 103 -20.88 1.51 -14.68
N SER A 104 -21.88 0.82 -15.25
CA SER A 104 -23.24 0.74 -14.73
C SER A 104 -23.48 -0.43 -13.78
N ILE A 105 -22.55 -1.39 -13.74
CA ILE A 105 -22.65 -2.57 -12.87
C ILE A 105 -22.31 -2.18 -11.43
N LYS A 106 -23.10 -2.67 -10.47
CA LYS A 106 -22.84 -2.49 -9.04
C LYS A 106 -21.60 -3.28 -8.63
N LEU A 107 -20.76 -2.70 -7.74
CA LEU A 107 -19.52 -3.30 -7.30
C LEU A 107 -19.69 -4.73 -6.77
N LYS A 108 -20.81 -5.07 -6.16
CA LYS A 108 -21.10 -6.44 -5.67
C LYS A 108 -21.13 -7.52 -6.74
N HIS A 109 -21.27 -7.14 -8.02
CA HIS A 109 -21.33 -8.05 -9.17
C HIS A 109 -20.02 -8.08 -9.97
N LEU A 110 -19.02 -7.28 -9.60
CA LEU A 110 -17.70 -7.31 -10.21
C LEU A 110 -16.89 -8.51 -9.70
N SER A 111 -15.95 -9.00 -10.51
CA SER A 111 -14.95 -9.96 -10.04
C SER A 111 -14.04 -9.35 -8.99
N ASP A 112 -13.31 -10.17 -8.23
CA ASP A 112 -12.39 -9.68 -7.20
C ASP A 112 -11.30 -8.79 -7.81
N GLY A 113 -10.76 -9.15 -8.98
CA GLY A 113 -9.80 -8.33 -9.71
C GLY A 113 -10.37 -6.98 -10.16
N GLN A 114 -11.58 -6.98 -10.74
CA GLN A 114 -12.28 -5.74 -11.12
C GLN A 114 -12.55 -4.85 -9.89
N ASN A 115 -13.02 -5.45 -8.79
CA ASN A 115 -13.23 -4.73 -7.53
C ASN A 115 -11.95 -4.11 -7.00
N GLN A 116 -10.83 -4.84 -7.08
CA GLN A 116 -9.53 -4.33 -6.63
C GLN A 116 -9.06 -3.15 -7.50
N LYS A 117 -9.20 -3.23 -8.83
CA LYS A 117 -8.89 -2.12 -9.74
C LYS A 117 -9.75 -0.89 -9.43
N VAL A 118 -11.06 -1.06 -9.26
CA VAL A 118 -11.98 0.04 -8.90
C VAL A 118 -11.63 0.62 -7.53
N LYS A 119 -11.27 -0.22 -6.55
CA LYS A 119 -10.82 0.23 -5.23
C LYS A 119 -9.57 1.12 -5.35
N LEU A 120 -8.57 0.67 -6.09
CA LEU A 120 -7.35 1.46 -6.34
C LEU A 120 -7.69 2.77 -7.04
N TYR A 121 -8.52 2.74 -8.09
CA TYR A 121 -8.97 3.92 -8.81
C TYR A 121 -9.60 4.95 -7.87
N VAL A 122 -10.60 4.56 -7.08
CA VAL A 122 -11.34 5.46 -6.20
C VAL A 122 -10.45 6.02 -5.09
N LEU A 123 -9.69 5.15 -4.41
CA LEU A 123 -8.92 5.57 -3.23
C LEU A 123 -7.68 6.40 -3.62
N LEU A 124 -6.97 6.05 -4.68
CA LEU A 124 -5.82 6.84 -5.14
C LEU A 124 -6.23 8.20 -5.70
N SER A 125 -7.47 8.33 -6.20
CA SER A 125 -8.02 9.63 -6.62
C SER A 125 -8.18 10.62 -5.46
N LEU A 126 -8.07 10.19 -4.19
CA LEU A 126 -7.97 11.07 -3.03
C LEU A 126 -6.64 11.85 -2.97
N ASN A 127 -5.69 11.51 -3.83
CA ASN A 127 -4.43 12.19 -4.05
C ASN A 127 -3.59 12.44 -2.78
N LYS A 128 -3.47 11.43 -1.92
CA LYS A 128 -2.63 11.49 -0.71
C LYS A 128 -1.15 11.27 -1.04
N ASP A 129 -0.25 11.86 -0.24
CA ASP A 129 1.20 11.80 -0.46
C ASP A 129 1.82 10.50 0.02
N ILE A 130 1.24 9.88 1.07
CA ILE A 130 1.69 8.62 1.65
C ILE A 130 0.62 7.57 1.41
N ILE A 131 0.96 6.55 0.65
CA ILE A 131 0.06 5.46 0.27
C ILE A 131 0.61 4.18 0.87
N ILE A 132 -0.17 3.55 1.74
CA ILE A 132 0.18 2.26 2.34
C ILE A 132 -0.72 1.20 1.72
N LEU A 133 -0.09 0.21 1.10
CA LEU A 133 -0.73 -0.95 0.50
C LEU A 133 -0.52 -2.13 1.45
N ASP A 134 -1.60 -2.63 2.07
CA ASP A 134 -1.52 -3.74 3.03
C ASP A 134 -2.20 -4.98 2.43
N GLU A 135 -1.39 -5.88 1.87
CA GLU A 135 -1.80 -7.16 1.30
C GLU A 135 -2.85 -7.04 0.17
N ILE A 136 -2.66 -6.08 -0.74
CA ILE A 136 -3.66 -5.75 -1.76
C ILE A 136 -3.76 -6.76 -2.92
N THR A 137 -2.77 -7.64 -3.07
CA THR A 137 -2.71 -8.67 -4.13
C THR A 137 -3.22 -10.03 -3.67
N ASN A 138 -3.51 -10.17 -2.38
CA ASN A 138 -4.00 -11.43 -1.81
C ASN A 138 -5.31 -11.88 -2.47
N ALA A 139 -5.39 -13.18 -2.73
CA ALA A 139 -6.55 -13.86 -3.34
C ALA A 139 -6.90 -13.42 -4.78
N LEU A 140 -6.01 -12.67 -5.45
CA LEU A 140 -6.18 -12.33 -6.86
C LEU A 140 -5.50 -13.37 -7.76
N ASP A 141 -6.02 -13.50 -8.99
CA ASP A 141 -5.37 -14.32 -10.01
C ASP A 141 -4.06 -13.65 -10.50
N LYS A 142 -3.15 -14.47 -11.06
CA LYS A 142 -1.82 -14.01 -11.48
C LYS A 142 -1.84 -12.91 -12.54
N THR A 143 -2.83 -12.92 -13.42
CA THR A 143 -2.98 -11.89 -14.47
C THR A 143 -3.30 -10.56 -13.83
N THR A 144 -4.31 -10.52 -12.97
CA THR A 144 -4.69 -9.30 -12.23
C THR A 144 -3.54 -8.78 -11.35
N VAL A 145 -2.80 -9.68 -10.67
CA VAL A 145 -1.61 -9.29 -9.90
C VAL A 145 -0.58 -8.59 -10.79
N GLY A 146 -0.28 -9.18 -11.97
CA GLY A 146 0.65 -8.57 -12.92
C GLY A 146 0.21 -7.20 -13.42
N GLU A 147 -1.08 -7.02 -13.69
CA GLU A 147 -1.64 -5.72 -14.11
C GLU A 147 -1.54 -4.67 -12.99
N ILE A 148 -1.79 -5.07 -11.74
CA ILE A 148 -1.64 -4.18 -10.57
C ILE A 148 -0.16 -3.81 -10.36
N HIS A 149 0.77 -4.75 -10.52
CA HIS A 149 2.21 -4.46 -10.42
C HIS A 149 2.65 -3.44 -11.48
N LEU A 150 2.26 -3.66 -12.73
CA LEU A 150 2.57 -2.72 -13.82
C LEU A 150 1.98 -1.33 -13.54
N PHE A 151 0.73 -1.29 -13.07
CA PHE A 151 0.09 -0.04 -12.67
C PHE A 151 0.87 0.67 -11.56
N LEU A 152 1.21 -0.02 -10.47
CA LEU A 152 1.91 0.59 -9.34
C LEU A 152 3.28 1.14 -9.72
N GLN A 153 4.03 0.42 -10.59
CA GLN A 153 5.32 0.88 -11.07
C GLN A 153 5.16 2.15 -11.91
N ASN A 154 4.26 2.16 -12.89
CA ASN A 154 3.98 3.33 -13.72
C ASN A 154 3.48 4.51 -12.89
N TYR A 155 2.61 4.25 -11.92
CA TYR A 155 2.05 5.28 -11.05
C TYR A 155 3.13 5.96 -10.20
N ILE A 156 4.04 5.21 -9.58
CA ILE A 156 5.10 5.82 -8.75
C ILE A 156 6.14 6.54 -9.61
N ASP A 157 6.45 6.05 -10.81
CA ASP A 157 7.38 6.68 -11.74
C ASP A 157 6.85 8.05 -12.22
N ASN A 158 5.51 8.18 -12.39
CA ASN A 158 4.85 9.43 -12.74
C ASN A 158 4.65 10.37 -11.54
N HIS A 159 4.77 9.87 -10.30
CA HIS A 159 4.53 10.63 -9.06
C HIS A 159 5.75 10.58 -8.12
N PRO A 160 6.88 11.21 -8.49
CA PRO A 160 8.13 11.13 -7.73
C PRO A 160 8.07 11.81 -6.35
N ASP A 161 7.05 12.59 -6.07
CA ASP A 161 6.78 13.24 -4.78
C ASP A 161 6.07 12.34 -3.77
N LYS A 162 5.43 11.25 -4.23
CA LYS A 162 4.69 10.33 -3.38
C LYS A 162 5.57 9.26 -2.75
N ILE A 163 5.08 8.68 -1.66
CA ILE A 163 5.68 7.54 -0.97
C ILE A 163 4.68 6.39 -1.04
N ILE A 164 5.09 5.27 -1.62
CA ILE A 164 4.33 4.02 -1.51
C ILE A 164 5.04 3.12 -0.50
N ILE A 165 4.30 2.63 0.50
CA ILE A 165 4.74 1.60 1.45
C ILE A 165 3.92 0.35 1.14
N ASN A 166 4.59 -0.69 0.64
CA ASN A 166 3.96 -1.96 0.29
C ASN A 166 4.23 -3.02 1.36
N ILE A 167 3.20 -3.41 2.07
CA ILE A 167 3.23 -4.49 3.04
C ILE A 167 2.69 -5.74 2.35
N SER A 168 3.56 -6.71 2.11
CA SER A 168 3.17 -7.98 1.52
C SER A 168 3.98 -9.12 2.11
N HIS A 169 3.39 -10.30 2.13
CA HIS A 169 4.08 -11.57 2.37
C HIS A 169 4.15 -12.43 1.10
N ASP A 170 3.60 -11.93 -0.02
CA ASP A 170 3.77 -12.57 -1.32
C ASP A 170 5.14 -12.23 -1.90
N ILE A 171 5.94 -13.27 -2.14
CA ILE A 171 7.28 -13.14 -2.72
C ILE A 171 7.21 -12.55 -4.13
N SER A 172 6.12 -12.75 -4.87
CA SER A 172 5.95 -12.18 -6.20
C SER A 172 5.92 -10.65 -6.19
N ASP A 173 5.25 -10.05 -5.19
CA ASP A 173 5.23 -8.59 -5.01
C ASP A 173 6.64 -8.04 -4.81
N ILE A 174 7.45 -8.75 -4.01
CA ILE A 174 8.82 -8.34 -3.67
C ILE A 174 9.79 -8.49 -4.85
N ARG A 175 9.55 -9.48 -5.71
CA ARG A 175 10.40 -9.74 -6.88
C ARG A 175 10.08 -8.84 -8.07
N LEU A 176 8.81 -8.54 -8.28
CA LEU A 176 8.33 -7.90 -9.50
C LEU A 176 8.19 -6.39 -9.38
N LEU A 177 7.93 -5.87 -8.17
CA LEU A 177 7.89 -4.43 -7.93
C LEU A 177 9.27 -3.94 -7.48
N ILE A 178 9.87 -3.05 -8.27
CA ILE A 178 11.19 -2.49 -7.97
C ILE A 178 11.07 -1.41 -6.90
N GLY A 179 11.92 -1.49 -5.87
CA GLY A 179 11.86 -0.51 -4.79
C GLY A 179 12.96 -0.67 -3.73
N ASN A 180 12.73 -0.08 -2.57
CA ASN A 180 13.54 -0.28 -1.37
C ASN A 180 12.93 -1.41 -0.53
N TYR A 181 13.78 -2.14 0.18
CA TYR A 181 13.35 -3.32 0.93
C TYR A 181 13.72 -3.17 2.40
N PHE A 182 12.75 -3.45 3.25
CA PHE A 182 12.87 -3.38 4.70
C PHE A 182 12.35 -4.67 5.32
N VAL A 183 13.01 -5.12 6.38
CA VAL A 183 12.56 -6.28 7.16
C VAL A 183 12.32 -5.86 8.61
N ILE A 184 11.25 -6.38 9.22
CA ILE A 184 11.02 -6.23 10.66
C ILE A 184 11.64 -7.42 11.36
N ASP A 185 12.76 -7.17 12.02
CA ASP A 185 13.49 -8.15 12.83
C ASP A 185 13.91 -7.56 14.15
N ASN A 186 13.88 -8.37 15.23
CA ASN A 186 14.27 -7.96 16.57
C ASN A 186 13.70 -6.60 17.01
N GLN A 187 12.41 -6.36 16.71
CA GLN A 187 11.69 -5.11 16.99
C GLN A 187 12.29 -3.87 16.30
N LYS A 188 13.02 -4.06 15.21
CA LYS A 188 13.59 -2.98 14.39
C LYS A 188 13.10 -3.12 12.93
N LEU A 189 12.98 -1.98 12.26
CA LEU A 189 12.81 -1.93 10.81
C LEU A 189 14.19 -1.72 10.18
N ASN A 190 14.70 -2.73 9.52
CA ASN A 190 16.05 -2.74 8.94
C ASN A 190 15.96 -2.66 7.41
N LYS A 191 16.66 -1.69 6.79
CA LYS A 191 16.81 -1.64 5.34
C LYS A 191 17.77 -2.75 4.90
N VAL A 192 17.38 -3.49 3.85
CA VAL A 192 18.23 -4.54 3.26
C VAL A 192 18.58 -4.18 1.81
N PRO A 193 19.70 -4.69 1.27
CA PRO A 193 20.26 -4.19 0.02
C PRO A 193 19.48 -4.58 -1.23
N SER A 194 18.72 -5.69 -1.22
CA SER A 194 17.99 -6.15 -2.40
C SER A 194 16.76 -7.00 -2.03
N SER A 195 15.91 -7.26 -3.05
CA SER A 195 14.79 -8.18 -2.92
C SER A 195 15.24 -9.60 -2.53
N GLU A 196 16.38 -10.07 -3.06
CA GLU A 196 16.90 -11.39 -2.74
C GLU A 196 17.27 -11.51 -1.26
N HIS A 197 17.91 -10.50 -0.67
CA HIS A 197 18.22 -10.49 0.77
C HIS A 197 16.92 -10.47 1.59
N ALA A 198 15.95 -9.63 1.22
CA ALA A 198 14.66 -9.58 1.90
C ALA A 198 13.93 -10.92 1.87
N ILE A 199 13.96 -11.61 0.72
CA ILE A 199 13.30 -12.92 0.52
C ILE A 199 14.04 -14.01 1.32
N LYS A 200 15.38 -14.09 1.25
CA LYS A 200 16.17 -15.05 2.02
C LYS A 200 15.92 -14.91 3.50
N TRP A 201 15.97 -13.66 4.01
CA TRP A 201 15.64 -13.38 5.40
C TRP A 201 14.21 -13.87 5.75
N TYR A 202 13.23 -13.60 4.89
CA TYR A 202 11.84 -14.01 5.11
C TYR A 202 11.67 -15.53 5.14
N LEU A 203 12.40 -16.25 4.30
CA LEU A 203 12.40 -17.72 4.24
C LEU A 203 13.23 -18.38 5.36
N GLY A 204 14.01 -17.59 6.11
CA GLY A 204 14.89 -18.11 7.15
C GLY A 204 16.15 -18.79 6.62
N GLU A 205 16.64 -18.32 5.46
CA GLU A 205 17.84 -18.81 4.78
C GLU A 205 19.10 -17.97 5.10
N GLU A 206 18.97 -17.00 5.99
CA GLU A 206 20.06 -16.16 6.55
C GLU A 206 20.19 -16.36 8.06
#